data_d722e9ac8a74a996a2c70218b0f84b1b
#
_entry.id   d722e9ac8a74a996a2c70218b0f84b1b
#
_cell.length_a   1.000
_cell.length_b   1.000
_cell.length_c   1.000
_cell.angle_alpha   90.00
_cell.angle_beta   90.00
_cell.angle_gamma   90.00
#
_symmetry.space_group_name_H-M   'P 1'
#
loop_
_entity.id
_entity.type
_entity.pdbx_description
1 polymer ?
#
loop_
_entity_poly.entity_id
_entity_poly.type
_entity_poly.pdbx_seq_one_letter_code
_entity_poly.pdbx_strand_id
1 'polypeptide(L)'
;MNTSLLRILSLAAGLLISLTGCHSTYYLNGDKYVGEFRDGKRTGQGSYYFRNGDRFVGEFRNDEFNGQGTLRFANGNRYTGNFSKNRIEGQGTLRYANGDEYTGDFVDGKRHGQGVYTYASGGKFTGEFREDQLPATVIYTYKNGDQYVGEFKDWRFHGKGKKTFANGRVPLEGLWEEGEFLLMEAASK
;
A
#
# COMPACT_ATOMS: atom_id res chain seq x y z
N MET A 1 35.55 25.03 17.37
CA MET A 1 36.29 24.36 18.44
C MET A 1 35.48 23.12 18.86
N ASN A 2 36.02 22.00 18.56
CA ASN A 2 35.81 20.63 19.01
C ASN A 2 34.60 20.29 19.87
N THR A 3 33.73 19.47 19.32
CA THR A 3 32.91 18.57 20.12
C THR A 3 33.22 17.14 19.70
N SER A 4 33.81 16.45 20.65
CA SER A 4 34.41 15.14 20.60
C SER A 4 33.43 14.03 20.25
N LEU A 5 33.90 13.15 19.37
CA LEU A 5 33.43 11.77 19.19
C LEU A 5 33.38 11.03 20.53
N LEU A 6 32.23 10.53 20.92
CA LEU A 6 32.16 9.46 21.90
C LEU A 6 31.84 8.14 21.16
N ARG A 7 32.90 7.37 20.91
CA ARG A 7 32.84 5.96 20.60
C ARG A 7 32.45 5.24 21.90
N ILE A 8 31.33 4.54 21.92
CA ILE A 8 31.07 3.58 22.98
C ILE A 8 31.29 2.18 22.42
N LEU A 9 32.39 1.58 22.82
CA LEU A 9 32.61 0.13 22.76
C LEU A 9 31.67 -0.55 23.75
N SER A 10 31.04 -1.62 23.32
CA SER A 10 30.27 -2.52 24.16
C SER A 10 31.18 -3.27 25.12
N LEU A 11 30.98 -3.09 26.41
CA LEU A 11 31.37 -4.08 27.44
C LEU A 11 30.19 -4.29 28.39
N ALA A 12 29.87 -5.55 28.61
CA ALA A 12 28.81 -6.00 29.48
C ALA A 12 29.06 -5.61 30.93
N ALA A 13 28.08 -5.05 31.57
CA ALA A 13 27.59 -5.31 32.95
C ALA A 13 26.84 -4.07 33.48
N GLY A 14 25.55 -4.17 33.64
CA GLY A 14 24.80 -3.62 34.76
C GLY A 14 24.87 -2.12 35.02
N LEU A 15 24.20 -1.31 34.18
CA LEU A 15 23.51 -0.10 34.65
C LEU A 15 22.39 0.20 33.66
N LEU A 16 21.13 -0.07 34.04
CA LEU A 16 19.94 0.34 33.32
C LEU A 16 19.79 1.86 33.42
N ILE A 17 20.45 2.59 32.53
CA ILE A 17 20.11 3.99 32.27
C ILE A 17 19.08 3.92 31.13
N SER A 18 17.83 4.22 31.43
CA SER A 18 16.80 4.41 30.41
C SER A 18 17.16 5.66 29.59
N LEU A 19 17.95 5.51 28.55
CA LEU A 19 18.26 6.55 27.58
C LEU A 19 17.04 6.68 26.65
N THR A 20 16.05 7.46 27.06
CA THR A 20 15.02 7.97 26.16
C THR A 20 15.61 9.17 25.43
N GLY A 21 15.89 8.99 24.13
CA GLY A 21 16.41 10.06 23.29
C GLY A 21 16.35 9.70 21.81
N CYS A 22 16.31 10.70 20.95
CA CYS A 22 16.40 10.50 19.50
C CYS A 22 17.89 10.32 19.12
N HIS A 23 18.23 9.15 18.60
CA HIS A 23 19.60 8.78 18.25
C HIS A 23 19.70 8.37 16.78
N SER A 24 20.88 8.56 16.21
CA SER A 24 21.22 8.08 14.86
C SER A 24 22.18 6.89 14.98
N THR A 25 21.77 5.76 14.42
CA THR A 25 22.57 4.52 14.42
C THR A 25 22.80 4.05 13.01
N TYR A 26 24.05 3.73 12.68
CA TYR A 26 24.45 3.11 11.41
C TYR A 26 24.74 1.62 11.66
N TYR A 27 24.19 0.76 10.81
CA TYR A 27 24.38 -0.68 10.89
C TYR A 27 25.48 -1.15 9.92
N LEU A 28 26.11 -2.28 10.23
CA LEU A 28 27.18 -2.85 9.40
C LEU A 28 26.72 -3.24 7.99
N ASN A 29 25.43 -3.54 7.83
CA ASN A 29 24.83 -3.84 6.52
C ASN A 29 24.60 -2.60 5.63
N GLY A 30 24.91 -1.40 6.13
CA GLY A 30 24.74 -0.12 5.43
C GLY A 30 23.39 0.57 5.66
N ASP A 31 22.51 -0.02 6.47
CA ASP A 31 21.28 0.64 6.87
C ASP A 31 21.54 1.75 7.91
N LYS A 32 20.56 2.64 8.08
CA LYS A 32 20.60 3.70 9.08
C LYS A 32 19.24 3.83 9.76
N TYR A 33 19.25 4.00 11.08
CA TYR A 33 18.07 4.40 11.85
C TYR A 33 18.28 5.76 12.51
N VAL A 34 17.21 6.55 12.54
CA VAL A 34 17.12 7.81 13.28
C VAL A 34 15.80 7.84 14.01
N GLY A 35 15.80 7.82 15.33
CA GLY A 35 14.58 7.78 16.13
C GLY A 35 14.82 7.45 17.59
N GLU A 36 13.75 7.08 18.25
CA GLU A 36 13.73 6.79 19.67
C GLU A 36 14.23 5.38 19.98
N PHE A 37 14.94 5.25 21.10
CA PHE A 37 15.35 3.97 21.67
C PHE A 37 14.86 3.85 23.12
N ARG A 38 14.47 2.64 23.50
CA ARG A 38 14.23 2.24 24.90
C ARG A 38 14.84 0.86 25.12
N ASP A 39 15.65 0.72 26.15
CA ASP A 39 16.33 -0.53 26.49
C ASP A 39 17.11 -1.16 25.32
N GLY A 40 17.77 -0.30 24.52
CA GLY A 40 18.54 -0.69 23.35
C GLY A 40 17.74 -1.06 22.12
N LYS A 41 16.41 -0.98 22.15
CA LYS A 41 15.51 -1.31 21.03
C LYS A 41 14.89 -0.06 20.44
N ARG A 42 14.71 -0.04 19.12
CA ARG A 42 13.96 1.02 18.43
C ARG A 42 12.52 1.01 18.92
N THR A 43 12.01 2.19 19.25
CA THR A 43 10.65 2.38 19.77
C THR A 43 10.14 3.76 19.35
N GLY A 44 8.84 4.04 19.56
CA GLY A 44 8.27 5.35 19.26
C GLY A 44 8.40 5.73 17.77
N GLN A 45 8.61 7.03 17.52
CA GLN A 45 8.74 7.53 16.14
C GLN A 45 10.17 7.43 15.64
N GLY A 46 10.31 7.02 14.36
CA GLY A 46 11.63 6.91 13.75
C GLY A 46 11.64 6.87 12.23
N SER A 47 12.83 6.99 11.68
CA SER A 47 13.12 6.83 10.24
C SER A 47 14.16 5.73 10.06
N TYR A 48 13.86 4.76 9.21
CA TYR A 48 14.77 3.69 8.83
C TYR A 48 15.12 3.82 7.34
N TYR A 49 16.38 3.88 7.05
CA TYR A 49 16.93 4.00 5.70
C TYR A 49 17.60 2.67 5.37
N PHE A 50 17.04 1.97 4.41
CA PHE A 50 17.61 0.72 3.92
C PHE A 50 18.73 0.98 2.92
N ARG A 51 19.73 0.13 2.88
CA ARG A 51 20.81 0.19 1.93
C ARG A 51 20.33 0.13 0.46
N ASN A 52 19.23 -0.56 0.20
CA ASN A 52 18.66 -0.67 -1.15
C ASN A 52 17.94 0.61 -1.64
N GLY A 53 17.88 1.66 -0.80
CA GLY A 53 17.24 2.93 -1.12
C GLY A 53 15.80 3.06 -0.62
N ASP A 54 15.23 2.01 -0.05
CA ASP A 54 13.93 2.11 0.62
C ASP A 54 14.03 2.99 1.87
N ARG A 55 12.91 3.58 2.28
CA ARG A 55 12.84 4.38 3.50
C ARG A 55 11.51 4.17 4.21
N PHE A 56 11.57 3.78 5.48
CA PHE A 56 10.42 3.79 6.38
C PHE A 56 10.45 5.00 7.30
N VAL A 57 9.29 5.60 7.54
CA VAL A 57 9.07 6.63 8.55
C VAL A 57 7.77 6.29 9.28
N GLY A 58 7.82 6.11 10.58
CA GLY A 58 6.64 5.74 11.35
C GLY A 58 6.97 5.20 12.74
N GLU A 59 6.03 4.44 13.26
CA GLU A 59 6.11 3.88 14.60
C GLU A 59 6.94 2.61 14.65
N PHE A 60 7.71 2.50 15.73
CA PHE A 60 8.51 1.31 16.08
C PHE A 60 8.07 0.75 17.43
N ARG A 61 8.08 -0.56 17.55
CA ARG A 61 7.91 -1.27 18.82
C ARG A 61 8.85 -2.47 18.85
N ASN A 62 9.77 -2.49 19.82
CA ASN A 62 10.73 -3.59 20.00
C ASN A 62 11.49 -3.96 18.71
N ASP A 63 12.07 -2.96 18.02
CA ASP A 63 12.81 -3.09 16.76
C ASP A 63 11.97 -3.39 15.52
N GLU A 64 10.65 -3.45 15.62
CA GLU A 64 9.75 -3.73 14.51
C GLU A 64 8.98 -2.49 14.08
N PHE A 65 8.68 -2.37 12.79
CA PHE A 65 7.66 -1.44 12.28
C PHE A 65 6.30 -1.86 12.85
N ASN A 66 5.61 -0.93 13.46
CA ASN A 66 4.34 -1.19 14.11
C ASN A 66 3.49 0.10 14.09
N GLY A 67 2.16 -0.01 14.08
CA GLY A 67 1.30 1.17 14.03
C GLY A 67 1.30 1.87 12.66
N GLN A 68 1.21 3.19 12.65
CA GLN A 68 1.16 4.00 11.43
C GLN A 68 2.55 4.28 10.87
N GLY A 69 2.68 4.20 9.55
CA GLY A 69 3.94 4.51 8.90
C GLY A 69 3.81 4.78 7.40
N THR A 70 4.90 5.28 6.84
CA THR A 70 5.08 5.45 5.39
C THR A 70 6.34 4.71 4.96
N LEU A 71 6.20 3.78 4.03
CA LEU A 71 7.30 3.09 3.36
C LEU A 71 7.42 3.62 1.93
N ARG A 72 8.56 4.21 1.62
CA ARG A 72 8.94 4.61 0.25
C ARG A 72 9.89 3.57 -0.30
N PHE A 73 9.52 2.99 -1.41
CA PHE A 73 10.33 2.00 -2.11
C PHE A 73 11.29 2.70 -3.09
N ALA A 74 12.46 2.13 -3.31
CA ALA A 74 13.45 2.65 -4.26
C ALA A 74 12.93 2.70 -5.70
N ASN A 75 11.95 1.86 -6.04
CA ASN A 75 11.28 1.87 -7.35
C ASN A 75 10.26 3.00 -7.54
N GLY A 76 10.11 3.90 -6.56
CA GLY A 76 9.20 5.05 -6.61
C GLY A 76 7.80 4.80 -6.02
N ASN A 77 7.46 3.56 -5.69
CA ASN A 77 6.20 3.27 -5.00
C ASN A 77 6.22 3.83 -3.57
N ARG A 78 5.03 4.10 -3.02
CA ARG A 78 4.89 4.57 -1.65
C ARG A 78 3.65 3.97 -0.98
N TYR A 79 3.86 3.28 0.12
CA TYR A 79 2.78 2.85 1.00
C TYR A 79 2.66 3.80 2.20
N THR A 80 1.43 4.10 2.61
CA THR A 80 1.11 4.81 3.85
C THR A 80 -0.07 4.11 4.51
N GLY A 81 0.10 3.66 5.74
CA GLY A 81 -0.94 2.91 6.45
C GLY A 81 -0.39 2.15 7.65
N ASN A 82 -1.08 1.09 8.00
CA ASN A 82 -0.78 0.28 9.17
C ASN A 82 0.35 -0.73 8.92
N PHE A 83 1.15 -0.93 9.95
CA PHE A 83 2.19 -1.95 10.02
C PHE A 83 2.02 -2.80 11.28
N SER A 84 2.31 -4.07 11.18
CA SER A 84 2.38 -5.00 12.31
C SER A 84 3.55 -5.95 12.12
N LYS A 85 4.48 -5.97 13.07
CA LYS A 85 5.66 -6.86 13.05
C LYS A 85 6.42 -6.83 11.71
N ASN A 86 6.80 -5.62 11.26
CA ASN A 86 7.48 -5.34 9.99
C ASN A 86 6.67 -5.64 8.72
N ARG A 87 5.39 -5.97 8.82
CA ARG A 87 4.52 -6.25 7.67
C ARG A 87 3.50 -5.14 7.48
N ILE A 88 3.13 -4.91 6.23
CA ILE A 88 1.99 -4.07 5.88
C ILE A 88 0.72 -4.85 6.21
N GLU A 89 -0.13 -4.29 7.06
CA GLU A 89 -1.36 -4.91 7.58
C GLU A 89 -2.49 -3.89 7.72
N GLY A 90 -3.74 -4.32 7.56
CA GLY A 90 -4.91 -3.46 7.75
C GLY A 90 -5.07 -2.40 6.69
N GLN A 91 -5.65 -1.26 7.05
CA GLN A 91 -5.95 -0.19 6.11
C GLN A 91 -4.72 0.60 5.68
N GLY A 92 -4.64 0.90 4.38
CA GLY A 92 -3.56 1.70 3.82
C GLY A 92 -3.80 2.17 2.40
N THR A 93 -2.88 3.02 1.94
CA THR A 93 -2.83 3.54 0.57
C THR A 93 -1.48 3.22 -0.05
N LEU A 94 -1.49 2.53 -1.17
CA LEU A 94 -0.32 2.25 -1.99
C LEU A 94 -0.39 3.10 -3.26
N ARG A 95 0.56 4.04 -3.39
CA ARG A 95 0.76 4.82 -4.61
C ARG A 95 1.88 4.21 -5.43
N TYR A 96 1.59 3.93 -6.67
CA TYR A 96 2.54 3.39 -7.63
C TYR A 96 3.33 4.51 -8.33
N ALA A 97 4.53 4.21 -8.79
CA ALA A 97 5.39 5.17 -9.50
C ALA A 97 4.76 5.68 -10.81
N ASN A 98 3.87 4.89 -11.44
CA ASN A 98 3.12 5.27 -12.63
C ASN A 98 1.94 6.24 -12.36
N GLY A 99 1.69 6.57 -11.08
CA GLY A 99 0.63 7.47 -10.65
C GLY A 99 -0.70 6.79 -10.28
N ASP A 100 -0.81 5.47 -10.43
CA ASP A 100 -1.95 4.72 -9.93
C ASP A 100 -1.96 4.68 -8.39
N GLU A 101 -3.12 4.43 -7.82
CA GLU A 101 -3.30 4.36 -6.36
C GLU A 101 -4.24 3.21 -5.99
N TYR A 102 -3.89 2.46 -4.96
CA TYR A 102 -4.81 1.56 -4.28
C TYR A 102 -5.03 2.04 -2.85
N THR A 103 -6.29 2.09 -2.41
CA THR A 103 -6.67 2.35 -1.02
C THR A 103 -7.62 1.24 -0.56
N GLY A 104 -7.28 0.58 0.52
CA GLY A 104 -8.06 -0.55 1.04
C GLY A 104 -7.30 -1.37 2.07
N ASP A 105 -7.78 -2.60 2.26
CA ASP A 105 -7.19 -3.55 3.19
C ASP A 105 -5.93 -4.21 2.62
N PHE A 106 -5.02 -4.53 3.54
CA PHE A 106 -3.80 -5.29 3.28
C PHE A 106 -3.64 -6.42 4.30
N VAL A 107 -3.21 -7.56 3.82
CA VAL A 107 -2.81 -8.72 4.64
C VAL A 107 -1.46 -9.21 4.12
N ASP A 108 -0.46 -9.29 5.00
CA ASP A 108 0.91 -9.70 4.65
C ASP A 108 1.50 -8.92 3.44
N GLY A 109 1.22 -7.62 3.35
CA GLY A 109 1.71 -6.77 2.27
C GLY A 109 0.95 -6.89 0.94
N LYS A 110 -0.05 -7.74 0.85
CA LYS A 110 -0.90 -7.93 -0.33
C LYS A 110 -2.23 -7.22 -0.16
N ARG A 111 -2.77 -6.67 -1.23
CA ARG A 111 -4.12 -6.11 -1.25
C ARG A 111 -5.13 -7.22 -0.95
N HIS A 112 -6.03 -6.93 -0.04
CA HIS A 112 -7.03 -7.88 0.45
C HIS A 112 -8.33 -7.14 0.78
N GLY A 113 -9.46 -7.88 0.95
CA GLY A 113 -10.72 -7.26 1.35
C GLY A 113 -11.20 -6.16 0.41
N GLN A 114 -11.98 -5.25 0.95
CA GLN A 114 -12.55 -4.15 0.17
C GLN A 114 -11.48 -3.10 -0.18
N GLY A 115 -11.46 -2.67 -1.44
CA GLY A 115 -10.52 -1.67 -1.89
C GLY A 115 -10.96 -0.92 -3.12
N VAL A 116 -10.32 0.22 -3.32
CA VAL A 116 -10.49 1.09 -4.48
C VAL A 116 -9.13 1.20 -5.17
N TYR A 117 -9.09 0.84 -6.44
CA TYR A 117 -7.94 1.09 -7.31
C TYR A 117 -8.26 2.25 -8.25
N THR A 118 -7.43 3.28 -8.23
CA THR A 118 -7.58 4.47 -9.05
C THR A 118 -6.43 4.55 -10.04
N TYR A 119 -6.74 4.58 -11.32
CA TYR A 119 -5.74 4.79 -12.36
C TYR A 119 -5.31 6.26 -12.43
N ALA A 120 -4.06 6.51 -12.78
CA ALA A 120 -3.55 7.86 -13.05
C ALA A 120 -4.38 8.59 -14.12
N SER A 121 -4.99 7.86 -15.06
CA SER A 121 -5.92 8.38 -16.07
C SER A 121 -7.26 8.86 -15.53
N GLY A 122 -7.59 8.54 -14.26
CA GLY A 122 -8.78 9.01 -13.54
C GLY A 122 -9.95 8.02 -13.52
N GLY A 123 -9.83 6.83 -14.13
CA GLY A 123 -10.77 5.74 -13.90
C GLY A 123 -10.50 5.04 -12.58
N LYS A 124 -11.53 4.45 -11.96
CA LYS A 124 -11.39 3.68 -10.73
C LYS A 124 -12.27 2.46 -10.72
N PHE A 125 -11.83 1.41 -10.08
CA PHE A 125 -12.70 0.30 -9.75
C PHE A 125 -12.70 0.00 -8.25
N THR A 126 -13.82 -0.52 -7.80
CA THR A 126 -14.05 -0.94 -6.42
C THR A 126 -14.41 -2.40 -6.44
N GLY A 127 -13.87 -3.16 -5.49
CA GLY A 127 -14.16 -4.58 -5.37
C GLY A 127 -13.42 -5.23 -4.22
N GLU A 128 -13.68 -6.53 -4.04
CA GLU A 128 -13.05 -7.35 -3.01
C GLU A 128 -11.79 -8.02 -3.57
N PHE A 129 -10.63 -7.57 -3.10
CA PHE A 129 -9.33 -8.14 -3.46
C PHE A 129 -9.01 -9.36 -2.63
N ARG A 130 -8.29 -10.34 -3.20
CA ARG A 130 -7.78 -11.50 -2.49
C ARG A 130 -6.33 -11.77 -2.90
N GLU A 131 -5.38 -11.55 -1.99
CA GLU A 131 -3.94 -11.77 -2.22
C GLU A 131 -3.43 -11.13 -3.53
N ASP A 132 -3.70 -9.84 -3.71
CA ASP A 132 -3.42 -9.05 -4.93
C ASP A 132 -4.25 -9.40 -6.17
N GLN A 133 -5.07 -10.44 -6.10
CA GLN A 133 -5.93 -10.81 -7.20
C GLN A 133 -7.15 -9.90 -7.26
N LEU A 134 -7.57 -9.61 -8.48
CA LEU A 134 -8.76 -8.84 -8.74
C LEU A 134 -10.02 -9.65 -8.43
N PRO A 135 -11.08 -8.98 -7.98
CA PRO A 135 -12.38 -9.64 -7.87
C PRO A 135 -12.90 -10.08 -9.25
N ALA A 136 -13.61 -11.20 -9.26
CA ALA A 136 -14.26 -11.70 -10.48
C ALA A 136 -15.35 -10.72 -10.98
N THR A 137 -15.91 -9.90 -10.09
CA THR A 137 -16.90 -8.86 -10.42
C THR A 137 -16.44 -7.53 -9.87
N VAL A 138 -16.51 -6.49 -10.69
CA VAL A 138 -16.06 -5.13 -10.34
C VAL A 138 -17.16 -4.10 -10.60
N ILE A 139 -17.07 -2.99 -9.88
CA ILE A 139 -17.69 -1.72 -10.26
C ILE A 139 -16.57 -0.82 -10.77
N TYR A 140 -16.56 -0.56 -12.07
CA TYR A 140 -15.61 0.38 -12.67
C TYR A 140 -16.30 1.69 -12.98
N THR A 141 -15.75 2.80 -12.50
CA THR A 141 -16.23 4.15 -12.78
C THR A 141 -15.19 4.86 -13.65
N TYR A 142 -15.61 5.28 -14.83
CA TYR A 142 -14.79 6.07 -15.73
C TYR A 142 -14.67 7.52 -15.24
N LYS A 143 -13.63 8.22 -15.69
CA LYS A 143 -13.41 9.64 -15.38
C LYS A 143 -14.60 10.54 -15.77
N ASN A 144 -15.32 10.19 -16.84
CA ASN A 144 -16.50 10.94 -17.32
C ASN A 144 -17.80 10.59 -16.56
N GLY A 145 -17.74 9.71 -15.56
CA GLY A 145 -18.87 9.27 -14.75
C GLY A 145 -19.63 8.06 -15.31
N ASP A 146 -19.26 7.52 -16.48
CA ASP A 146 -19.81 6.24 -16.93
C ASP A 146 -19.45 5.15 -15.92
N GLN A 147 -20.26 4.10 -15.83
CA GLN A 147 -19.99 2.97 -14.95
C GLN A 147 -20.14 1.65 -15.71
N TYR A 148 -19.28 0.71 -15.35
CA TYR A 148 -19.41 -0.69 -15.70
C TYR A 148 -19.57 -1.50 -14.42
N VAL A 149 -20.52 -2.42 -14.40
CA VAL A 149 -20.72 -3.40 -13.34
C VAL A 149 -20.79 -4.77 -14.02
N GLY A 150 -19.87 -5.66 -13.69
CA GLY A 150 -19.84 -6.97 -14.33
C GLY A 150 -18.57 -7.75 -14.05
N GLU A 151 -18.44 -8.87 -14.77
CA GLU A 151 -17.30 -9.76 -14.67
C GLU A 151 -16.03 -9.11 -15.22
N PHE A 152 -14.91 -9.49 -14.61
CA PHE A 152 -13.60 -8.90 -14.89
C PHE A 152 -12.53 -10.00 -14.89
N LYS A 153 -11.72 -10.02 -15.92
CA LYS A 153 -10.65 -10.99 -16.08
C LYS A 153 -9.43 -10.31 -16.72
N ASP A 154 -8.24 -10.60 -16.22
CA ASP A 154 -6.97 -10.09 -16.76
C ASP A 154 -6.97 -8.56 -16.98
N TRP A 155 -7.53 -7.80 -16.01
CA TRP A 155 -7.68 -6.35 -16.04
C TRP A 155 -8.59 -5.81 -17.15
N ARG A 156 -9.51 -6.64 -17.69
CA ARG A 156 -10.47 -6.27 -18.75
C ARG A 156 -11.89 -6.70 -18.40
N PHE A 157 -12.86 -5.98 -18.93
CA PHE A 157 -14.26 -6.41 -18.88
C PHE A 157 -14.43 -7.71 -19.62
N HIS A 158 -15.11 -8.64 -19.01
CA HIS A 158 -15.29 -9.98 -19.53
C HIS A 158 -16.65 -10.52 -19.08
N GLY A 159 -17.14 -11.61 -19.73
CA GLY A 159 -18.38 -12.27 -19.35
C GLY A 159 -19.58 -11.33 -19.32
N LYS A 160 -20.47 -11.51 -18.33
CA LYS A 160 -21.69 -10.70 -18.22
C LYS A 160 -21.38 -9.37 -17.55
N GLY A 161 -21.92 -8.28 -18.12
CA GLY A 161 -21.74 -6.96 -17.57
C GLY A 161 -22.68 -5.91 -18.15
N LYS A 162 -22.78 -4.80 -17.38
CA LYS A 162 -23.62 -3.66 -17.74
C LYS A 162 -22.79 -2.38 -17.68
N LYS A 163 -22.79 -1.65 -18.79
CA LYS A 163 -22.23 -0.30 -18.85
C LYS A 163 -23.36 0.72 -18.92
N THR A 164 -23.37 1.64 -17.96
CA THR A 164 -24.26 2.79 -17.91
C THR A 164 -23.49 4.07 -18.27
N PHE A 165 -24.15 4.99 -18.94
CA PHE A 165 -23.55 6.23 -19.41
C PHE A 165 -24.05 7.41 -18.59
N ALA A 166 -23.16 8.27 -18.11
CA ALA A 166 -23.47 9.44 -17.32
C ALA A 166 -24.34 10.46 -18.08
N ASN A 167 -24.29 10.46 -19.42
CA ASN A 167 -25.05 11.33 -20.29
C ASN A 167 -26.46 10.80 -20.63
N GLY A 168 -26.93 9.71 -19.99
CA GLY A 168 -28.26 9.15 -20.17
C GLY A 168 -28.47 8.32 -21.44
N ARG A 169 -27.39 7.97 -22.16
CA ARG A 169 -27.50 7.01 -23.28
C ARG A 169 -28.04 5.67 -22.78
N VAL A 170 -28.65 4.90 -23.69
CA VAL A 170 -29.12 3.55 -23.41
C VAL A 170 -27.95 2.68 -22.91
N PRO A 171 -28.10 2.01 -21.76
CA PRO A 171 -27.07 1.13 -21.24
C PRO A 171 -26.74 -0.02 -22.20
N LEU A 172 -25.49 -0.47 -22.17
CA LEU A 172 -25.07 -1.70 -22.81
C LEU A 172 -25.07 -2.81 -21.75
N GLU A 173 -25.93 -3.80 -21.93
CA GLU A 173 -26.05 -4.94 -21.00
C GLU A 173 -25.97 -6.24 -21.79
N GLY A 174 -25.03 -7.14 -21.45
CA GLY A 174 -24.81 -8.37 -22.16
C GLY A 174 -23.39 -8.92 -22.00
N LEU A 175 -22.86 -9.53 -23.04
CA LEU A 175 -21.55 -10.17 -23.02
C LEU A 175 -20.41 -9.21 -23.41
N TRP A 176 -19.31 -9.35 -22.71
CA TRP A 176 -18.08 -8.59 -22.88
C TRP A 176 -16.89 -9.53 -23.05
N GLU A 177 -15.97 -9.21 -23.94
CA GLU A 177 -14.73 -9.92 -24.12
C GLU A 177 -13.60 -8.94 -24.40
N GLU A 178 -12.45 -9.12 -23.73
CA GLU A 178 -11.24 -8.29 -23.86
C GLU A 178 -11.50 -6.77 -23.71
N GLY A 179 -12.56 -6.39 -22.96
CA GLY A 179 -12.96 -5.00 -22.73
C GLY A 179 -13.99 -4.46 -23.71
N GLU A 180 -14.36 -5.23 -24.72
CA GLU A 180 -15.32 -4.83 -25.77
C GLU A 180 -16.69 -5.48 -25.55
N PHE A 181 -17.75 -4.74 -25.90
CA PHE A 181 -19.13 -5.22 -25.86
C PHE A 181 -19.42 -6.06 -27.11
N LEU A 182 -19.82 -7.31 -26.94
CA LEU A 182 -20.08 -8.21 -28.07
C LEU A 182 -21.53 -8.19 -28.51
N LEU A 183 -22.47 -8.41 -27.59
CA LEU A 183 -23.89 -8.42 -27.92
C LEU A 183 -24.78 -8.25 -26.68
N MET A 184 -26.01 -7.82 -26.90
CA MET A 184 -27.04 -7.83 -25.87
C MET A 184 -27.47 -9.26 -25.57
N GLU A 185 -27.63 -9.58 -24.29
CA GLU A 185 -28.32 -10.80 -23.88
C GLU A 185 -29.77 -10.67 -24.34
N ALA A 186 -30.25 -11.59 -25.18
CA ALA A 186 -31.64 -11.58 -25.61
C ALA A 186 -32.52 -11.73 -24.36
N ALA A 187 -33.43 -10.79 -24.14
CA ALA A 187 -34.38 -10.88 -23.06
C ALA A 187 -35.14 -12.21 -23.17
N SER A 188 -34.89 -13.13 -22.26
CA SER A 188 -35.69 -14.34 -22.13
C SER A 188 -37.13 -13.94 -21.78
N LYS A 189 -38.04 -14.15 -22.71
CA LYS A 189 -39.49 -13.97 -22.49
C LYS A 189 -40.01 -14.99 -21.51
#